data_5970978a4ec79595f5b68b46df444d9a
#
_entry.id   5970978a4ec79595f5b68b46df444d9a
#
_cell.length_a   1.000
_cell.length_b   1.000
_cell.length_c   1.000
_cell.angle_alpha   90.00
_cell.angle_beta   90.00
_cell.angle_gamma   90.00
#
_symmetry.space_group_name_H-M   'P 1'
#
loop_
_entity.id
_entity.type
_entity.pdbx_description
1 polymer ?
#
loop_
_entity_poly.entity_id
_entity_poly.type
_entity_poly.pdbx_seq_one_letter_code
_entity_poly.pdbx_strand_id
1 'polypeptide(L)'
;MRQERAKRTRRQILDAAGKLFAALGYERATVVDLLSHSGVTKGAFYFHFSSKEDVARALFRDRSPRQGLVAPQGFRLQELVDGHLVLTSRLRHDARERGCFRLCLEQGLDDELRRSWLLERIVFNEELLTAAREEGELSAHVSVRETAEFLVSACVGLQLMSQTVIDDADTGMERRIALLLRNVMSDIAVPAVYAELDIDQDRGIKLLQM
;
A
#
# COMPACT_ATOMS: atom_id res chain seq x y z
N MET A 1 -13.18 -3.35 -29.86
CA MET A 1 -14.39 -2.88 -29.16
C MET A 1 -14.88 -3.81 -28.05
N ARG A 2 -15.12 -5.11 -28.29
CA ARG A 2 -15.62 -6.06 -27.26
C ARG A 2 -14.65 -6.25 -26.08
N GLN A 3 -13.35 -6.35 -26.35
CA GLN A 3 -12.30 -6.54 -25.34
C GLN A 3 -12.12 -5.30 -24.46
N GLU A 4 -12.19 -4.10 -25.02
CA GLU A 4 -12.11 -2.84 -24.25
C GLU A 4 -13.32 -2.64 -23.33
N ARG A 5 -14.51 -3.03 -23.78
CA ARG A 5 -15.72 -3.04 -22.96
C ARG A 5 -15.59 -4.00 -21.77
N ALA A 6 -15.05 -5.20 -22.01
CA ALA A 6 -14.81 -6.18 -20.95
C ALA A 6 -13.80 -5.67 -19.90
N LYS A 7 -12.67 -5.08 -20.33
CA LYS A 7 -11.69 -4.46 -19.42
C LYS A 7 -12.32 -3.34 -18.60
N ARG A 8 -13.13 -2.49 -19.22
CA ARG A 8 -13.83 -1.39 -18.53
C ARG A 8 -14.79 -1.93 -17.47
N THR A 9 -15.61 -2.92 -17.79
CA THR A 9 -16.54 -3.56 -16.86
C THR A 9 -15.80 -4.18 -15.67
N ARG A 10 -14.72 -4.92 -15.94
CA ARG A 10 -13.89 -5.51 -14.90
C ARG A 10 -13.30 -4.44 -13.96
N ARG A 11 -12.81 -3.32 -14.53
CA ARG A 11 -12.30 -2.19 -13.74
C ARG A 11 -13.39 -1.56 -12.86
N GLN A 12 -14.61 -1.37 -13.38
CA GLN A 12 -15.76 -0.85 -12.62
C GLN A 12 -16.10 -1.73 -11.41
N ILE A 13 -16.08 -3.06 -11.57
CA ILE A 13 -16.31 -3.99 -10.46
C ILE A 13 -15.21 -3.86 -9.40
N LEU A 14 -13.94 -3.78 -9.81
CA LEU A 14 -12.82 -3.65 -8.86
C LEU A 14 -12.80 -2.28 -8.15
N ASP A 15 -13.19 -1.19 -8.83
CA ASP A 15 -13.33 0.14 -8.20
C ASP A 15 -14.45 0.13 -7.14
N ALA A 16 -15.58 -0.50 -7.45
CA ALA A 16 -16.68 -0.68 -6.50
C ALA A 16 -16.25 -1.55 -5.31
N ALA A 17 -15.53 -2.65 -5.59
CA ALA A 17 -15.02 -3.55 -4.56
C ALA A 17 -14.04 -2.85 -3.62
N GLY A 18 -13.10 -2.07 -4.14
CA GLY A 18 -12.18 -1.29 -3.32
C GLY A 18 -12.90 -0.36 -2.34
N LYS A 19 -13.91 0.37 -2.83
CA LYS A 19 -14.74 1.25 -1.99
C LYS A 19 -15.53 0.48 -0.93
N LEU A 20 -16.17 -0.62 -1.31
CA LEU A 20 -16.98 -1.45 -0.42
C LEU A 20 -16.14 -2.13 0.65
N PHE A 21 -15.03 -2.76 0.26
CA PHE A 21 -14.15 -3.41 1.23
C PHE A 21 -13.50 -2.39 2.16
N ALA A 22 -13.13 -1.20 1.66
CA ALA A 22 -12.64 -0.13 2.52
C ALA A 22 -13.67 0.33 3.55
N ALA A 23 -14.96 0.41 3.19
CA ALA A 23 -16.03 0.91 4.06
C ALA A 23 -16.60 -0.17 4.98
N LEU A 24 -16.88 -1.37 4.45
CA LEU A 24 -17.62 -2.43 5.15
C LEU A 24 -16.74 -3.58 5.62
N GLY A 25 -15.57 -3.78 5.01
CA GLY A 25 -14.76 -4.98 5.15
C GLY A 25 -15.27 -6.16 4.32
N TYR A 26 -14.56 -7.30 4.41
CA TYR A 26 -14.88 -8.47 3.60
C TYR A 26 -16.20 -9.12 4.00
N GLU A 27 -16.39 -9.40 5.29
CA GLU A 27 -17.55 -10.17 5.78
C GLU A 27 -18.88 -9.49 5.45
N ARG A 28 -19.00 -8.18 5.69
CA ARG A 28 -20.24 -7.44 5.51
C ARG A 28 -20.55 -7.07 4.06
N ALA A 29 -19.55 -7.00 3.20
CA ALA A 29 -19.74 -6.73 1.78
C ALA A 29 -20.38 -7.93 1.07
N THR A 30 -21.44 -7.70 0.28
CA THR A 30 -22.13 -8.73 -0.47
C THR A 30 -21.99 -8.56 -1.98
N VAL A 31 -22.28 -9.63 -2.75
CA VAL A 31 -22.34 -9.53 -4.21
C VAL A 31 -23.42 -8.55 -4.66
N VAL A 32 -24.50 -8.44 -3.93
CA VAL A 32 -25.59 -7.48 -4.21
C VAL A 32 -25.08 -6.05 -4.09
N ASP A 33 -24.29 -5.76 -3.05
CA ASP A 33 -23.67 -4.45 -2.88
C ASP A 33 -22.69 -4.15 -4.01
N LEU A 34 -21.87 -5.15 -4.41
CA LEU A 34 -20.95 -5.02 -5.55
C LEU A 34 -21.67 -4.68 -6.84
N LEU A 35 -22.81 -5.34 -7.13
CA LEU A 35 -23.63 -5.07 -8.29
C LEU A 35 -24.21 -3.64 -8.25
N SER A 36 -24.78 -3.26 -7.10
CA SER A 36 -25.36 -1.93 -6.91
C SER A 36 -24.33 -0.81 -7.09
N HIS A 37 -23.15 -0.95 -6.48
CA HIS A 37 -22.12 0.09 -6.51
C HIS A 37 -21.34 0.16 -7.83
N SER A 38 -21.20 -0.99 -8.53
CA SER A 38 -20.51 -1.02 -9.82
C SER A 38 -21.42 -0.62 -10.99
N GLY A 39 -22.75 -0.67 -10.81
CA GLY A 39 -23.71 -0.42 -11.88
C GLY A 39 -23.70 -1.45 -13.00
N VAL A 40 -23.10 -2.63 -12.78
CA VAL A 40 -23.05 -3.71 -13.76
C VAL A 40 -24.20 -4.71 -13.58
N THR A 41 -24.62 -5.35 -14.66
CA THR A 41 -25.64 -6.42 -14.58
C THR A 41 -25.08 -7.66 -13.90
N LYS A 42 -25.94 -8.47 -13.28
CA LYS A 42 -25.57 -9.77 -12.69
C LYS A 42 -24.85 -10.67 -13.69
N GLY A 43 -25.32 -10.75 -14.94
CA GLY A 43 -24.65 -11.52 -16.00
C GLY A 43 -23.25 -11.00 -16.33
N ALA A 44 -23.07 -9.68 -16.38
CA ALA A 44 -21.75 -9.08 -16.61
C ALA A 44 -20.78 -9.31 -15.44
N PHE A 45 -21.29 -9.29 -14.22
CA PHE A 45 -20.48 -9.63 -13.03
C PHE A 45 -19.97 -11.07 -13.12
N TYR A 46 -20.87 -12.04 -13.28
CA TYR A 46 -20.50 -13.47 -13.31
C TYR A 46 -19.72 -13.88 -14.56
N PHE A 47 -19.69 -13.03 -15.60
CA PHE A 47 -18.76 -13.20 -16.71
C PHE A 47 -17.30 -12.94 -16.30
N HIS A 48 -17.06 -12.04 -15.33
CA HIS A 48 -15.73 -11.63 -14.89
C HIS A 48 -15.26 -12.30 -13.61
N PHE A 49 -16.17 -12.58 -12.68
CA PHE A 49 -15.88 -13.07 -11.33
C PHE A 49 -16.89 -14.11 -10.89
N SER A 50 -16.41 -15.22 -10.38
CA SER A 50 -17.26 -16.32 -9.93
C SER A 50 -17.88 -16.09 -8.55
N SER A 51 -17.22 -15.25 -7.71
CA SER A 51 -17.59 -15.02 -6.32
C SER A 51 -17.08 -13.68 -5.80
N LYS A 52 -17.51 -13.26 -4.61
CA LYS A 52 -16.93 -12.14 -3.86
C LYS A 52 -15.44 -12.36 -3.55
N GLU A 53 -15.08 -13.59 -3.24
CA GLU A 53 -13.69 -13.97 -2.99
C GLU A 53 -12.82 -13.80 -4.24
N ASP A 54 -13.31 -14.19 -5.41
CA ASP A 54 -12.60 -14.00 -6.67
C ASP A 54 -12.36 -12.51 -6.97
N VAL A 55 -13.33 -11.64 -6.64
CA VAL A 55 -13.16 -10.18 -6.71
C VAL A 55 -12.08 -9.70 -5.75
N ALA A 56 -12.08 -10.18 -4.49
CA ALA A 56 -11.06 -9.82 -3.51
C ALA A 56 -9.66 -10.27 -3.95
N ARG A 57 -9.52 -11.52 -4.42
CA ARG A 57 -8.27 -12.04 -4.99
C ARG A 57 -7.78 -11.21 -6.19
N ALA A 58 -8.71 -10.81 -7.07
CA ALA A 58 -8.38 -9.98 -8.22
C ALA A 58 -7.98 -8.56 -7.80
N LEU A 59 -8.58 -8.00 -6.75
CA LEU A 59 -8.19 -6.69 -6.21
C LEU A 59 -6.73 -6.70 -5.76
N PHE A 60 -6.28 -7.76 -5.10
CA PHE A 60 -4.87 -7.92 -4.72
C PHE A 60 -3.95 -8.13 -5.92
N ARG A 61 -4.34 -8.96 -6.91
CA ARG A 61 -3.52 -9.25 -8.10
C ARG A 61 -3.37 -8.06 -9.04
N ASP A 62 -4.45 -7.29 -9.21
CA ASP A 62 -4.49 -6.18 -10.16
C ASP A 62 -3.90 -4.88 -9.60
N ARG A 63 -3.61 -4.84 -8.31
CA ARG A 63 -2.76 -3.78 -7.79
C ARG A 63 -1.35 -3.99 -8.33
N SER A 64 -0.68 -2.90 -8.58
CA SER A 64 0.69 -2.95 -9.05
C SER A 64 1.63 -2.88 -7.83
N PRO A 65 2.17 -4.00 -7.35
CA PRO A 65 2.96 -4.00 -6.11
C PRO A 65 4.25 -3.19 -6.26
N ARG A 66 4.81 -3.17 -7.45
CA ARG A 66 6.10 -2.52 -7.76
C ARG A 66 6.00 -1.38 -8.75
N GLN A 67 4.88 -1.26 -9.48
CA GLN A 67 4.79 -0.25 -10.53
C GLN A 67 4.80 1.15 -9.94
N GLY A 68 5.93 1.81 -10.16
CA GLY A 68 6.07 3.23 -9.97
C GLY A 68 5.92 3.65 -8.52
N LEU A 69 6.39 2.82 -7.58
CA LEU A 69 6.52 3.36 -6.25
C LEU A 69 7.51 4.51 -6.31
N VAL A 70 8.63 4.36 -7.00
CA VAL A 70 9.61 5.46 -7.10
C VAL A 70 10.47 5.27 -8.33
N ALA A 71 10.76 6.36 -9.03
CA ALA A 71 11.87 6.39 -10.00
C ALA A 71 13.19 6.26 -9.24
N PRO A 72 14.23 5.68 -9.84
CA PRO A 72 15.56 5.63 -9.23
C PRO A 72 15.99 7.01 -8.73
N GLN A 73 16.42 7.06 -7.47
CA GLN A 73 16.93 8.27 -6.81
C GLN A 73 18.45 8.21 -6.66
N GLY A 74 19.04 9.28 -6.15
CA GLY A 74 20.47 9.33 -5.85
C GLY A 74 20.89 8.37 -4.72
N PHE A 75 19.95 8.00 -3.83
CA PHE A 75 20.17 7.09 -2.71
C PHE A 75 19.08 6.04 -2.64
N ARG A 76 19.42 4.81 -2.27
CA ARG A 76 18.46 3.72 -2.02
C ARG A 76 17.56 4.00 -0.81
N LEU A 77 18.13 4.65 0.21
CA LEU A 77 17.34 5.08 1.36
C LEU A 77 16.31 6.15 0.98
N GLN A 78 16.58 7.00 -0.02
CA GLN A 78 15.55 7.91 -0.55
C GLN A 78 14.44 7.15 -1.26
N GLU A 79 14.76 6.11 -2.04
CA GLU A 79 13.76 5.25 -2.68
C GLU A 79 12.88 4.54 -1.63
N LEU A 80 13.47 4.10 -0.52
CA LEU A 80 12.75 3.51 0.62
C LEU A 80 11.78 4.51 1.26
N VAL A 81 12.25 5.71 1.55
CA VAL A 81 11.43 6.82 2.08
C VAL A 81 10.28 7.13 1.13
N ASP A 82 10.58 7.32 -0.13
CA ASP A 82 9.60 7.64 -1.16
C ASP A 82 8.54 6.55 -1.32
N GLY A 83 8.95 5.29 -1.26
CA GLY A 83 8.05 4.14 -1.31
C GLY A 83 7.00 4.17 -0.18
N HIS A 84 7.41 4.49 1.04
CA HIS A 84 6.50 4.60 2.18
C HIS A 84 5.58 5.82 2.08
N LEU A 85 6.09 6.98 1.67
CA LEU A 85 5.29 8.21 1.52
C LEU A 85 4.28 8.08 0.38
N VAL A 86 4.68 7.51 -0.77
CA VAL A 86 3.79 7.24 -1.91
C VAL A 86 2.69 6.25 -1.52
N LEU A 87 3.03 5.16 -0.82
CA LEU A 87 2.03 4.21 -0.34
C LEU A 87 1.02 4.87 0.59
N THR A 88 1.49 5.70 1.52
CA THR A 88 0.62 6.45 2.45
C THR A 88 -0.35 7.34 1.68
N SER A 89 0.14 8.09 0.70
CA SER A 89 -0.71 8.93 -0.15
C SER A 89 -1.69 8.12 -0.98
N ARG A 90 -1.31 6.94 -1.50
CA ARG A 90 -2.23 6.02 -2.19
C ARG A 90 -3.31 5.49 -1.25
N LEU A 91 -2.97 5.07 -0.05
CA LEU A 91 -3.96 4.61 0.94
C LEU A 91 -4.99 5.71 1.27
N ARG A 92 -4.60 6.98 1.17
CA ARG A 92 -5.52 8.09 1.35
C ARG A 92 -6.43 8.33 0.14
N HIS A 93 -5.87 8.29 -1.07
CA HIS A 93 -6.56 8.75 -2.28
C HIS A 93 -7.12 7.64 -3.16
N ASP A 94 -6.61 6.39 -3.03
CA ASP A 94 -7.07 5.25 -3.82
C ASP A 94 -7.90 4.28 -2.98
N ALA A 95 -9.17 4.15 -3.34
CA ALA A 95 -10.10 3.25 -2.66
C ALA A 95 -9.72 1.77 -2.82
N ARG A 96 -9.04 1.38 -3.91
CA ARG A 96 -8.58 0.00 -4.10
C ARG A 96 -7.47 -0.33 -3.10
N GLU A 97 -6.48 0.58 -2.93
CA GLU A 97 -5.42 0.39 -1.96
C GLU A 97 -5.96 0.32 -0.53
N ARG A 98 -6.91 1.20 -0.17
CA ARG A 98 -7.60 1.12 1.12
C ARG A 98 -8.33 -0.20 1.32
N GLY A 99 -9.04 -0.66 0.28
CA GLY A 99 -9.74 -1.95 0.30
C GLY A 99 -8.78 -3.12 0.50
N CYS A 100 -7.67 -3.17 -0.23
CA CYS A 100 -6.62 -4.17 -0.05
C CYS A 100 -6.04 -4.14 1.37
N PHE A 101 -5.68 -2.96 1.86
CA PHE A 101 -5.13 -2.81 3.20
C PHE A 101 -6.10 -3.34 4.27
N ARG A 102 -7.38 -2.96 4.19
CA ARG A 102 -8.39 -3.45 5.13
C ARG A 102 -8.57 -4.96 5.07
N LEU A 103 -8.61 -5.53 3.88
CA LEU A 103 -8.69 -6.98 3.67
C LEU A 103 -7.50 -7.73 4.29
N CYS A 104 -6.29 -7.13 4.31
CA CYS A 104 -5.13 -7.74 4.96
C CYS A 104 -5.28 -7.86 6.48
N LEU A 105 -6.05 -6.98 7.10
CA LEU A 105 -6.23 -6.93 8.56
C LEU A 105 -7.40 -7.78 9.05
N GLU A 106 -8.35 -8.13 8.18
CA GLU A 106 -9.56 -8.88 8.55
C GLU A 106 -9.34 -10.39 8.48
N GLN A 107 -9.96 -11.10 9.41
CA GLN A 107 -10.12 -12.55 9.34
C GLN A 107 -11.25 -12.88 8.35
N GLY A 108 -11.25 -14.08 7.76
CA GLY A 108 -12.30 -14.50 6.82
C GLY A 108 -11.91 -14.48 5.35
N LEU A 109 -10.82 -13.82 4.99
CA LEU A 109 -10.17 -13.99 3.68
C LEU A 109 -9.03 -15.01 3.81
N ASP A 110 -8.67 -15.64 2.69
CA ASP A 110 -7.54 -16.57 2.58
C ASP A 110 -6.26 -16.02 3.23
N ASP A 111 -5.73 -16.74 4.22
CA ASP A 111 -4.54 -16.34 4.96
C ASP A 111 -3.30 -16.21 4.08
N GLU A 112 -3.19 -16.98 3.02
CA GLU A 112 -2.09 -16.87 2.06
C GLU A 112 -2.12 -15.53 1.34
N LEU A 113 -3.31 -15.08 0.92
CA LEU A 113 -3.50 -13.81 0.25
C LEU A 113 -3.20 -12.61 1.17
N ARG A 114 -3.63 -12.69 2.43
CA ARG A 114 -3.34 -11.67 3.45
C ARG A 114 -1.84 -11.58 3.73
N ARG A 115 -1.21 -12.74 3.94
CA ARG A 115 0.21 -12.87 4.20
C ARG A 115 1.05 -12.35 3.04
N SER A 116 0.66 -12.66 1.79
CA SER A 116 1.41 -12.25 0.60
C SER A 116 1.59 -10.73 0.52
N TRP A 117 0.56 -9.95 0.88
CA TRP A 117 0.64 -8.49 0.84
C TRP A 117 1.67 -7.92 1.81
N LEU A 118 1.71 -8.44 3.04
CA LEU A 118 2.68 -8.01 4.05
C LEU A 118 4.10 -8.45 3.69
N LEU A 119 4.25 -9.70 3.23
CA LEU A 119 5.55 -10.23 2.80
C LEU A 119 6.14 -9.46 1.62
N GLU A 120 5.33 -9.10 0.63
CA GLU A 120 5.79 -8.26 -0.48
C GLU A 120 6.35 -6.91 -0.01
N ARG A 121 5.78 -6.32 1.03
CA ARG A 121 6.28 -5.07 1.62
C ARG A 121 7.60 -5.26 2.36
N ILE A 122 7.72 -6.36 3.10
CA ILE A 122 8.98 -6.71 3.78
C ILE A 122 10.07 -6.95 2.74
N VAL A 123 9.81 -7.75 1.71
CA VAL A 123 10.78 -8.05 0.64
C VAL A 123 11.20 -6.78 -0.09
N PHE A 124 10.25 -5.87 -0.40
CA PHE A 124 10.58 -4.59 -1.02
C PHE A 124 11.54 -3.76 -0.16
N ASN A 125 11.30 -3.67 1.15
CA ASN A 125 12.19 -2.97 2.08
C ASN A 125 13.55 -3.67 2.19
N GLU A 126 13.58 -5.02 2.25
CA GLU A 126 14.82 -5.80 2.30
C GLU A 126 15.69 -5.58 1.05
N GLU A 127 15.08 -5.54 -0.14
CA GLU A 127 15.77 -5.28 -1.41
C GLU A 127 16.46 -3.90 -1.40
N LEU A 128 15.74 -2.85 -0.99
CA LEU A 128 16.28 -1.49 -0.93
C LEU A 128 17.33 -1.33 0.17
N LEU A 129 17.10 -1.88 1.35
CA LEU A 129 18.07 -1.83 2.44
C LEU A 129 19.33 -2.63 2.12
N THR A 130 19.21 -3.76 1.39
CA THR A 130 20.37 -4.52 0.93
C THR A 130 21.19 -3.70 -0.06
N ALA A 131 20.54 -3.08 -1.05
CA ALA A 131 21.22 -2.20 -2.00
C ALA A 131 21.87 -0.99 -1.31
N ALA A 132 21.17 -0.36 -0.36
CA ALA A 132 21.72 0.74 0.45
C ALA A 132 22.96 0.32 1.24
N ARG A 133 23.00 -0.91 1.74
CA ARG A 133 24.20 -1.46 2.40
C ARG A 133 25.37 -1.61 1.43
N GLU A 134 25.11 -2.18 0.25
CA GLU A 134 26.12 -2.38 -0.79
C GLU A 134 26.69 -1.06 -1.28
N GLU A 135 25.88 0.00 -1.33
CA GLU A 135 26.25 1.35 -1.70
C GLU A 135 26.85 2.19 -0.54
N GLY A 136 26.95 1.61 0.67
CA GLY A 136 27.56 2.26 1.84
C GLY A 136 26.69 3.32 2.52
N GLU A 137 25.39 3.28 2.29
CA GLU A 137 24.42 4.24 2.88
C GLU A 137 24.01 3.89 4.31
N LEU A 138 24.16 2.61 4.73
CA LEU A 138 23.73 2.12 6.03
C LEU A 138 24.84 2.11 7.07
N SER A 139 24.51 2.44 8.29
CA SER A 139 25.34 2.25 9.47
C SER A 139 25.64 0.75 9.70
N ALA A 140 26.84 0.43 10.22
CA ALA A 140 27.30 -0.96 10.34
C ALA A 140 26.46 -1.86 11.25
N HIS A 141 25.77 -1.29 12.24
CA HIS A 141 24.94 -2.03 13.22
C HIS A 141 23.58 -2.49 12.68
N VAL A 142 23.14 -1.96 11.52
CA VAL A 142 21.78 -2.17 11.01
C VAL A 142 21.57 -3.63 10.59
N SER A 143 20.51 -4.27 11.05
CA SER A 143 20.03 -5.55 10.53
C SER A 143 18.99 -5.28 9.44
N VAL A 144 19.31 -5.61 8.18
CA VAL A 144 18.42 -5.36 7.02
C VAL A 144 17.04 -5.96 7.25
N ARG A 145 16.99 -7.25 7.62
CA ARG A 145 15.73 -7.98 7.80
C ARG A 145 14.89 -7.41 8.94
N GLU A 146 15.51 -7.22 10.11
CA GLU A 146 14.79 -6.70 11.27
C GLU A 146 14.28 -5.27 11.02
N THR A 147 15.06 -4.43 10.35
CA THR A 147 14.66 -3.08 9.96
C THR A 147 13.51 -3.11 8.95
N ALA A 148 13.54 -4.00 7.96
CA ALA A 148 12.46 -4.16 6.99
C ALA A 148 11.15 -4.60 7.66
N GLU A 149 11.20 -5.58 8.54
CA GLU A 149 10.05 -6.07 9.32
C GLU A 149 9.52 -4.99 10.26
N PHE A 150 10.41 -4.24 10.92
CA PHE A 150 10.05 -3.14 11.82
C PHE A 150 9.32 -2.02 11.06
N LEU A 151 9.83 -1.56 9.93
CA LEU A 151 9.21 -0.52 9.12
C LEU A 151 7.79 -0.89 8.69
N VAL A 152 7.59 -2.12 8.18
CA VAL A 152 6.25 -2.58 7.80
C VAL A 152 5.32 -2.63 9.00
N SER A 153 5.79 -3.20 10.12
CA SER A 153 5.00 -3.33 11.35
C SER A 153 4.59 -1.98 11.91
N ALA A 154 5.53 -1.02 11.95
CA ALA A 154 5.28 0.33 12.45
C ALA A 154 4.28 1.10 11.55
N CYS A 155 4.43 1.01 10.22
CA CYS A 155 3.50 1.64 9.28
C CYS A 155 2.09 1.04 9.37
N VAL A 156 1.96 -0.28 9.46
CA VAL A 156 0.67 -0.96 9.65
C VAL A 156 0.05 -0.57 10.99
N GLY A 157 0.85 -0.51 12.06
CA GLY A 157 0.40 -0.08 13.39
C GLY A 157 -0.12 1.36 13.39
N LEU A 158 0.60 2.30 12.77
CA LEU A 158 0.15 3.69 12.63
C LEU A 158 -1.16 3.78 11.83
N GLN A 159 -1.27 3.04 10.73
CA GLN A 159 -2.48 3.01 9.91
C GLN A 159 -3.68 2.44 10.67
N LEU A 160 -3.48 1.41 11.49
CA LEU A 160 -4.53 0.84 12.35
C LEU A 160 -4.97 1.82 13.43
N MET A 161 -4.01 2.47 14.08
CA MET A 161 -4.28 3.49 15.11
C MET A 161 -5.08 4.68 14.56
N SER A 162 -4.78 5.12 13.33
CA SER A 162 -5.51 6.23 12.71
C SER A 162 -6.97 5.91 12.42
N GLN A 163 -7.29 4.63 12.19
CA GLN A 163 -8.67 4.20 11.95
C GLN A 163 -9.51 4.06 13.23
N THR A 164 -8.87 3.98 14.39
CA THR A 164 -9.54 3.57 15.64
C THR A 164 -9.48 4.61 16.76
N VAL A 165 -8.36 5.31 16.90
CA VAL A 165 -8.06 6.13 18.10
C VAL A 165 -7.71 7.57 17.75
N ILE A 166 -7.15 7.80 16.57
CA ILE A 166 -6.59 9.09 16.21
C ILE A 166 -7.49 9.72 15.16
N ASP A 167 -8.03 10.89 15.46
CA ASP A 167 -8.78 11.67 14.46
C ASP A 167 -7.81 12.23 13.42
N ASP A 168 -7.87 11.68 12.22
CA ASP A 168 -7.03 12.04 11.07
C ASP A 168 -7.75 13.01 10.12
N ALA A 169 -8.43 13.99 10.65
CA ALA A 169 -8.95 15.09 9.86
C ALA A 169 -7.77 15.88 9.25
N ASP A 170 -7.41 15.65 8.02
CA ASP A 170 -6.33 16.27 7.22
C ASP A 170 -4.87 15.89 7.57
N THR A 171 -4.13 15.40 6.60
CA THR A 171 -2.64 15.18 6.56
C THR A 171 -1.98 14.46 7.76
N GLY A 172 -2.76 14.02 8.74
CA GLY A 172 -2.21 13.43 9.98
C GLY A 172 -1.37 12.19 9.74
N MET A 173 -1.75 11.30 8.80
CA MET A 173 -1.04 10.07 8.51
C MET A 173 0.29 10.33 7.80
N GLU A 174 0.31 11.19 6.79
CA GLU A 174 1.53 11.53 6.06
C GLU A 174 2.59 12.13 7.00
N ARG A 175 2.15 13.00 7.91
CA ARG A 175 3.03 13.59 8.92
C ARG A 175 3.58 12.53 9.89
N ARG A 176 2.77 11.57 10.33
CA ARG A 176 3.20 10.48 11.23
C ARG A 176 4.16 9.53 10.56
N ILE A 177 3.91 9.16 9.31
CA ILE A 177 4.84 8.33 8.54
C ILE A 177 6.15 9.09 8.29
N ALA A 178 6.10 10.37 7.93
CA ALA A 178 7.31 11.18 7.79
C ALA A 178 8.10 11.29 9.12
N LEU A 179 7.41 11.41 10.26
CA LEU A 179 8.05 11.40 11.58
C LEU A 179 8.68 10.03 11.89
N LEU A 180 7.97 8.93 11.65
CA LEU A 180 8.53 7.59 11.80
C LEU A 180 9.79 7.42 10.94
N LEU A 181 9.72 7.80 9.66
CA LEU A 181 10.85 7.68 8.74
C LEU A 181 12.03 8.55 9.19
N ARG A 182 11.80 9.80 9.60
CA ARG A 182 12.90 10.64 10.15
C ARG A 182 13.61 9.96 11.33
N ASN A 183 12.84 9.42 12.26
CA ASN A 183 13.42 8.75 13.45
C ASN A 183 14.19 7.49 13.04
N VAL A 184 13.67 6.68 12.15
CA VAL A 184 14.35 5.46 11.70
C VAL A 184 15.58 5.80 10.87
N MET A 185 15.46 6.71 9.89
CA MET A 185 16.58 7.08 9.01
C MET A 185 17.72 7.74 9.79
N SER A 186 17.43 8.50 10.85
CA SER A 186 18.47 9.10 11.70
C SER A 186 19.35 8.08 12.43
N ASP A 187 18.83 6.86 12.65
CA ASP A 187 19.58 5.76 13.28
C ASP A 187 20.30 4.89 12.24
N ILE A 188 19.61 4.56 11.15
CA ILE A 188 20.12 3.57 10.20
C ILE A 188 21.02 4.13 9.09
N ALA A 189 20.83 5.40 8.69
CA ALA A 189 21.62 6.01 7.62
C ALA A 189 22.97 6.51 8.15
N VAL A 190 24.00 6.47 7.31
CA VAL A 190 25.23 7.20 7.61
C VAL A 190 24.94 8.72 7.59
N PRO A 191 25.62 9.54 8.43
CA PRO A 191 25.28 10.95 8.59
C PRO A 191 25.25 11.77 7.29
N ALA A 192 26.17 11.48 6.37
CA ALA A 192 26.24 12.17 5.08
C ALA A 192 25.03 11.91 4.20
N VAL A 193 24.50 10.68 4.19
CA VAL A 193 23.29 10.30 3.45
C VAL A 193 22.06 10.87 4.14
N TYR A 194 21.97 10.75 5.47
CA TYR A 194 20.82 11.29 6.21
C TYR A 194 20.59 12.78 5.95
N ALA A 195 21.67 13.57 5.85
CA ALA A 195 21.60 15.00 5.60
C ALA A 195 20.99 15.37 4.23
N GLU A 196 21.02 14.46 3.26
CA GLU A 196 20.51 14.65 1.90
C GLU A 196 19.09 14.07 1.70
N LEU A 197 18.56 13.33 2.69
CA LEU A 197 17.24 12.72 2.56
C LEU A 197 16.12 13.77 2.66
N ASP A 198 15.24 13.77 1.65
CA ASP A 198 14.00 14.55 1.67
C ASP A 198 12.86 13.70 2.25
N ILE A 199 12.51 13.96 3.51
CA ILE A 199 11.45 13.26 4.25
C ILE A 199 10.29 14.24 4.54
N ASP A 200 9.91 15.02 3.53
CA ASP A 200 8.76 15.91 3.59
C ASP A 200 7.45 15.12 3.52
N GLN A 201 6.48 15.47 4.38
CA GLN A 201 5.18 14.77 4.43
C GLN A 201 4.41 14.82 3.11
N ASP A 202 4.58 15.89 2.32
CA ASP A 202 3.85 16.09 1.06
C ASP A 202 4.59 15.48 -0.13
N ARG A 203 5.78 14.91 0.09
CA ARG A 203 6.58 14.32 -1.00
C ARG A 203 5.86 13.18 -1.70
N GLY A 204 5.15 12.32 -0.95
CA GLY A 204 4.41 11.20 -1.54
C GLY A 204 3.35 11.62 -2.55
N ILE A 205 2.58 12.68 -2.25
CA ILE A 205 1.56 13.18 -3.18
C ILE A 205 2.21 13.91 -4.37
N LYS A 206 3.31 14.62 -4.16
CA LYS A 206 4.06 15.27 -5.24
C LYS A 206 4.57 14.22 -6.25
N LEU A 207 5.13 13.11 -5.78
CA LEU A 207 5.61 12.01 -6.64
C LEU A 207 4.48 11.32 -7.42
N LEU A 208 3.26 11.27 -6.89
CA LEU A 208 2.10 10.69 -7.60
C LEU A 208 1.57 11.59 -8.72
N GLN A 209 1.92 12.88 -8.74
CA GLN A 209 1.48 13.86 -9.71
C GLN A 209 2.48 14.07 -10.86
N MET A 210 3.69 13.53 -10.75
CA MET A 210 4.73 13.58 -11.78
C MET A 210 4.51 12.50 -12.85
#